data_a3cc673e3821edc9cd3d2f5a6f03d192
#
_entry.id   a3cc673e3821edc9cd3d2f5a6f03d192
#
_cell.length_a   1.000
_cell.length_b   1.000
_cell.length_c   1.000
_cell.angle_alpha   90.00
_cell.angle_beta   90.00
_cell.angle_gamma   90.00
#
_symmetry.space_group_name_H-M   'P 1'
#
loop_
_entity.id
_entity.type
_entity.pdbx_description
1 polymer ?
#
loop_
_entity_poly.entity_id
_entity_poly.type
_entity_poly.pdbx_seq_one_letter_code
_entity_poly.pdbx_strand_id
1 'polypeptide(L)'
;MSLSSSPSNSTLYNIPLSDIDGNITSLEPFQGKVLLIVNVASRCGFTRQYAGLEKLHQLYKDRGFLVCGFPCNQFGGQEPGSNKDIKDFCKLNYGVTFPMFSKVSVKGPDRHSLYDFLLGEKGKIKWNFSKILVDRNGRVVDQFGSLTSPSSQKLILSIERALEL
;
A
#
# COMPACT_ATOMS: atom_id res chain seq x y z
N MET A 1 -14.51 -31.38 -5.64
CA MET A 1 -14.59 -30.77 -5.50
C MET A 1 -14.40 -29.84 -5.09
N SER A 2 -14.38 -29.70 -4.94
CA SER A 2 -14.32 -28.89 -4.64
C SER A 2 -14.12 -28.01 -4.24
N LEU A 3 -14.05 -27.87 -4.00
CA LEU A 3 -13.89 -27.14 -3.57
C LEU A 3 -13.62 -26.26 -3.15
N SER A 4 -13.58 -26.25 -2.94
CA SER A 4 -13.40 -25.56 -2.58
C SER A 4 -13.09 -24.69 -2.33
N SER A 5 -13.07 -24.59 -2.23
CA SER A 5 -12.94 -23.82 -1.98
C SER A 5 -12.90 -22.97 -1.61
N SER A 6 -12.93 -22.91 -1.38
CA SER A 6 -13.00 -22.17 -1.07
C SER A 6 -12.73 -21.24 -0.59
N PRO A 7 -12.88 -21.44 -0.18
CA PRO A 7 -12.87 -20.40 0.57
C PRO A 7 -12.07 -19.38 0.55
N SER A 8 -11.51 -19.70 0.26
CA SER A 8 -10.99 -18.76 0.19
C SER A 8 -11.26 -17.57 0.07
N ASN A 9 -11.55 -17.75 -0.15
CA ASN A 9 -12.41 -16.77 -0.02
C ASN A 9 -11.98 -15.62 0.78
N SER A 10 -11.16 -15.72 1.78
CA SER A 10 -10.69 -14.58 2.53
C SER A 10 -9.31 -14.20 2.08
N THR A 11 -9.16 -13.85 0.84
CA THR A 11 -7.91 -13.31 0.33
C THR A 11 -7.98 -11.79 0.33
N LEU A 12 -6.82 -11.16 0.34
CA LEU A 12 -6.77 -9.71 0.26
C LEU A 12 -7.35 -9.18 -1.06
N TYR A 13 -7.38 -10.01 -2.09
CA TYR A 13 -7.85 -9.60 -3.42
C TYR A 13 -9.37 -9.42 -3.49
N ASN A 14 -10.09 -9.99 -2.53
CA ASN A 14 -11.56 -9.91 -2.48
C ASN A 14 -12.07 -8.75 -1.64
N ILE A 15 -11.19 -8.04 -0.95
CA ILE A 15 -11.60 -6.96 -0.06
C ILE A 15 -12.00 -5.74 -0.88
N PRO A 16 -13.22 -5.20 -0.72
CA PRO A 16 -13.64 -4.00 -1.45
C PRO A 16 -12.80 -2.80 -1.05
N LEU A 17 -12.38 -2.04 -2.04
CA LEU A 17 -11.63 -0.80 -1.89
C LEU A 17 -12.29 0.30 -2.70
N SER A 18 -11.96 1.55 -2.37
CA SER A 18 -12.27 2.71 -3.22
C SER A 18 -10.96 3.25 -3.75
N ASP A 19 -10.88 3.47 -5.06
CA ASP A 19 -9.69 4.14 -5.60
C ASP A 19 -9.75 5.65 -5.29
N ILE A 20 -8.72 6.39 -5.68
CA ILE A 20 -8.62 7.81 -5.35
C ILE A 20 -9.75 8.63 -6.02
N ASP A 21 -10.34 8.12 -7.08
CA ASP A 21 -11.44 8.76 -7.79
C ASP A 21 -12.81 8.36 -7.23
N GLY A 22 -12.85 7.51 -6.21
CA GLY A 22 -14.08 7.08 -5.55
C GLY A 22 -14.75 5.87 -6.19
N ASN A 23 -14.11 5.22 -7.15
CA ASN A 23 -14.66 4.04 -7.78
C ASN A 23 -14.42 2.80 -6.91
N ILE A 24 -15.43 1.95 -6.81
CA ILE A 24 -15.32 0.68 -6.08
C ILE A 24 -14.41 -0.26 -6.87
N THR A 25 -13.42 -0.83 -6.18
CA THR A 25 -12.44 -1.73 -6.79
C THR A 25 -11.95 -2.74 -5.75
N SER A 26 -10.83 -3.40 -6.02
CA SER A 26 -10.14 -4.31 -5.12
C SER A 26 -8.69 -4.43 -5.60
N LEU A 27 -7.91 -5.29 -4.96
CA LEU A 27 -6.56 -5.60 -5.43
C LEU A 27 -6.55 -6.76 -6.44
N GLU A 28 -7.71 -7.27 -6.81
CA GLU A 28 -7.80 -8.39 -7.75
C GLU A 28 -7.03 -8.16 -9.06
N PRO A 29 -7.08 -6.97 -9.68
CA PRO A 29 -6.32 -6.73 -10.91
C PRO A 29 -4.81 -6.91 -10.74
N PHE A 30 -4.32 -6.90 -9.50
CA PHE A 30 -2.89 -7.02 -9.20
C PHE A 30 -2.51 -8.39 -8.66
N GLN A 31 -3.42 -9.36 -8.72
CA GLN A 31 -3.17 -10.71 -8.24
C GLN A 31 -1.97 -11.31 -8.99
N GLY A 32 -1.09 -11.96 -8.24
CA GLY A 32 0.13 -12.54 -8.81
C GLY A 32 1.32 -11.59 -8.81
N LYS A 33 1.12 -10.33 -8.42
CA LYS A 33 2.20 -9.34 -8.35
C LYS A 33 2.66 -9.15 -6.91
N VAL A 34 3.89 -8.68 -6.76
CA VAL A 34 4.43 -8.25 -5.46
C VAL A 34 3.91 -6.84 -5.21
N LEU A 35 3.32 -6.61 -4.03
CA LEU A 35 2.73 -5.33 -3.70
C LEU A 35 3.45 -4.70 -2.50
N LEU A 36 3.78 -3.43 -2.60
CA LEU A 36 4.25 -2.63 -1.47
C LEU A 36 3.12 -1.69 -1.08
N ILE A 37 2.47 -1.99 0.04
CA ILE A 37 1.32 -1.25 0.53
C ILE A 37 1.82 -0.19 1.51
N VAL A 38 1.55 1.08 1.22
CA VAL A 38 2.10 2.21 1.97
C VAL A 38 0.98 3.15 2.37
N ASN A 39 0.89 3.49 3.66
CA ASN A 39 -0.01 4.54 4.10
C ASN A 39 0.71 5.87 3.97
N VAL A 40 0.12 6.79 3.22
CA VAL A 40 0.79 8.01 2.78
C VAL A 40 0.13 9.27 3.32
N ALA A 41 0.87 10.38 3.29
CA ALA A 41 0.38 11.68 3.74
C ALA A 41 1.07 12.79 2.96
N SER A 42 0.35 13.92 2.78
CA SER A 42 0.82 15.05 1.97
C SER A 42 1.59 16.11 2.77
N ARG A 43 1.50 16.09 4.10
CA ARG A 43 2.09 17.13 4.97
C ARG A 43 2.99 16.56 6.06
N CYS A 44 3.66 15.45 5.78
CA CYS A 44 4.54 14.77 6.72
C CYS A 44 6.00 15.08 6.40
N GLY A 45 6.86 15.00 7.41
CA GLY A 45 8.31 15.09 7.16
C GLY A 45 8.83 13.99 6.24
N PHE A 46 8.09 12.88 6.13
CA PHE A 46 8.44 11.78 5.24
C PHE A 46 7.77 11.85 3.86
N THR A 47 6.99 12.89 3.59
CA THR A 47 6.24 13.02 2.31
C THR A 47 7.17 12.96 1.10
N ARG A 48 8.42 13.42 1.25
CA ARG A 48 9.42 13.31 0.17
C ARG A 48 9.69 11.86 -0.25
N GLN A 49 9.28 10.87 0.54
CA GLN A 49 9.43 9.46 0.15
C GLN A 49 8.58 9.10 -1.06
N TYR A 50 7.59 9.92 -1.43
CA TYR A 50 6.86 9.71 -2.67
C TYR A 50 7.80 9.59 -3.89
N ALA A 51 8.84 10.42 -3.93
CA ALA A 51 9.80 10.37 -5.03
C ALA A 51 10.47 9.00 -5.14
N GLY A 52 10.94 8.46 -4.01
CA GLY A 52 11.57 7.15 -3.98
C GLY A 52 10.60 6.01 -4.25
N LEU A 53 9.36 6.14 -3.77
CA LEU A 53 8.33 5.14 -4.03
C LEU A 53 7.99 5.07 -5.52
N GLU A 54 7.87 6.23 -6.17
CA GLU A 54 7.62 6.27 -7.61
C GLU A 54 8.79 5.66 -8.37
N LYS A 55 10.01 5.92 -7.93
CA LYS A 55 11.20 5.35 -8.54
C LYS A 55 11.21 3.82 -8.42
N LEU A 56 10.87 3.27 -7.25
CA LEU A 56 10.73 1.82 -7.08
C LEU A 56 9.68 1.25 -8.01
N HIS A 57 8.55 1.93 -8.10
CA HIS A 57 7.45 1.51 -8.95
C HIS A 57 7.91 1.43 -10.43
N GLN A 58 8.54 2.48 -10.93
CA GLN A 58 9.03 2.50 -12.29
C GLN A 58 10.10 1.43 -12.55
N LEU A 59 10.97 1.21 -11.58
CA LEU A 59 12.08 0.26 -11.73
C LEU A 59 11.61 -1.19 -11.81
N TYR A 60 10.56 -1.54 -11.05
CA TYR A 60 10.16 -2.95 -10.89
C TYR A 60 8.81 -3.30 -11.51
N LYS A 61 8.05 -2.34 -12.00
CA LYS A 61 6.68 -2.62 -12.48
C LYS A 61 6.63 -3.68 -13.58
N ASP A 62 7.62 -3.68 -14.47
CA ASP A 62 7.67 -4.63 -15.58
C ASP A 62 8.04 -6.05 -15.12
N ARG A 63 8.53 -6.18 -13.89
CA ARG A 63 8.83 -7.48 -13.28
C ARG A 63 7.68 -7.97 -12.40
N GLY A 64 6.55 -7.27 -12.38
CA GLY A 64 5.39 -7.67 -11.61
C GLY A 64 5.35 -7.11 -10.19
N PHE A 65 5.77 -5.87 -10.03
CA PHE A 65 5.75 -5.16 -8.75
C PHE A 65 4.91 -3.90 -8.86
N LEU A 66 4.18 -3.58 -7.79
CA LEU A 66 3.42 -2.33 -7.70
C LEU A 66 3.57 -1.73 -6.31
N VAL A 67 3.66 -0.40 -6.27
CA VAL A 67 3.40 0.37 -5.04
C VAL A 67 1.92 0.69 -5.02
N CYS A 68 1.29 0.57 -3.86
CA CYS A 68 -0.11 0.92 -3.65
C CYS A 68 -0.19 1.94 -2.52
N GLY A 69 -0.66 3.15 -2.80
CA GLY A 69 -0.71 4.23 -1.83
C GLY A 69 -2.09 4.41 -1.21
N PHE A 70 -2.15 4.39 0.12
CA PHE A 70 -3.38 4.54 0.89
C PHE A 70 -3.27 5.78 1.78
N PRO A 71 -3.84 6.92 1.38
CA PRO A 71 -3.79 8.12 2.20
C PRO A 71 -4.48 7.91 3.55
N CYS A 72 -3.88 8.46 4.60
CA CYS A 72 -4.41 8.31 5.95
C CYS A 72 -4.14 9.56 6.76
N ASN A 73 -5.18 10.09 7.43
CA ASN A 73 -5.07 11.32 8.23
C ASN A 73 -4.90 11.06 9.73
N GLN A 74 -4.65 9.82 10.13
CA GLN A 74 -4.67 9.44 11.55
C GLN A 74 -3.37 9.73 12.30
N PHE A 75 -2.33 10.11 11.59
CA PHE A 75 -1.02 10.36 12.20
C PHE A 75 -0.69 11.85 12.13
N GLY A 76 -1.01 12.56 13.20
CA GLY A 76 -0.76 13.99 13.29
C GLY A 76 -1.63 14.85 12.39
N GLY A 77 -2.71 14.30 11.81
CA GLY A 77 -3.57 15.05 10.91
C GLY A 77 -2.85 15.54 9.67
N GLN A 78 -1.89 14.78 9.16
CA GLN A 78 -1.00 15.21 8.07
C GLN A 78 -1.51 14.87 6.68
N GLU A 79 -2.77 14.41 6.59
CA GLU A 79 -3.46 14.18 5.31
C GLU A 79 -4.88 14.78 5.38
N PRO A 80 -5.02 16.10 5.60
CA PRO A 80 -6.34 16.70 5.83
C PRO A 80 -7.15 16.96 4.56
N GLY A 81 -6.54 16.91 3.39
CA GLY A 81 -7.20 17.23 2.14
C GLY A 81 -8.18 16.18 1.68
N SER A 82 -8.98 16.53 0.66
CA SER A 82 -9.89 15.60 0.01
C SER A 82 -9.10 14.62 -0.86
N ASN A 83 -9.76 13.55 -1.32
CA ASN A 83 -9.13 12.62 -2.26
C ASN A 83 -8.65 13.33 -3.52
N LYS A 84 -9.43 14.32 -4.02
CA LYS A 84 -9.03 15.11 -5.18
C LYS A 84 -7.78 15.92 -4.90
N ASP A 85 -7.70 16.56 -3.74
CA ASP A 85 -6.52 17.33 -3.34
C ASP A 85 -5.29 16.45 -3.27
N ILE A 86 -5.43 15.25 -2.73
CA ILE A 86 -4.34 14.28 -2.59
C ILE A 86 -3.87 13.83 -3.98
N LYS A 87 -4.80 13.51 -4.86
CA LYS A 87 -4.49 13.10 -6.23
C LYS A 87 -3.70 14.17 -6.94
N ASP A 88 -4.18 15.42 -6.87
CA ASP A 88 -3.53 16.55 -7.52
C ASP A 88 -2.14 16.80 -6.94
N PHE A 89 -2.02 16.72 -5.61
CA PHE A 89 -0.75 16.89 -4.92
C PHE A 89 0.29 15.87 -5.40
N CYS A 90 -0.10 14.59 -5.44
CA CYS A 90 0.80 13.51 -5.84
C CYS A 90 1.26 13.67 -7.29
N LYS A 91 0.32 14.03 -8.17
CA LYS A 91 0.62 14.19 -9.59
C LYS A 91 1.52 15.41 -9.84
N LEU A 92 1.18 16.55 -9.25
CA LEU A 92 1.89 17.79 -9.50
C LEU A 92 3.28 17.84 -8.86
N ASN A 93 3.42 17.27 -7.68
CA ASN A 93 4.68 17.38 -6.93
C ASN A 93 5.62 16.21 -7.13
N TYR A 94 5.11 15.01 -7.44
CA TYR A 94 5.94 13.81 -7.51
C TYR A 94 5.70 12.96 -8.75
N GLY A 95 4.76 13.35 -9.61
CA GLY A 95 4.47 12.59 -10.82
C GLY A 95 4.08 11.15 -10.53
N VAL A 96 3.36 10.91 -9.46
CA VAL A 96 2.99 9.55 -9.02
C VAL A 96 2.17 8.85 -10.09
N THR A 97 2.60 7.64 -10.48
CA THR A 97 1.89 6.80 -11.44
C THR A 97 1.41 5.49 -10.84
N PHE A 98 1.85 5.14 -9.62
CA PHE A 98 1.36 3.92 -8.96
C PHE A 98 -0.08 4.12 -8.49
N PRO A 99 -0.83 3.00 -8.30
CA PRO A 99 -2.21 3.09 -7.85
C PRO A 99 -2.36 3.81 -6.52
N MET A 100 -3.27 4.77 -6.49
CA MET A 100 -3.65 5.50 -5.29
C MET A 100 -5.10 5.18 -4.95
N PHE A 101 -5.39 5.06 -3.67
CA PHE A 101 -6.71 4.74 -3.17
C PHE A 101 -7.30 5.88 -2.38
N SER A 102 -8.59 5.80 -2.07
CA SER A 102 -9.27 6.79 -1.22
C SER A 102 -8.71 6.74 0.19
N LYS A 103 -8.79 7.86 0.88
CA LYS A 103 -8.35 7.98 2.27
C LYS A 103 -8.98 6.89 3.13
N VAL A 104 -8.19 6.22 3.97
CA VAL A 104 -8.63 5.12 4.82
C VAL A 104 -8.14 5.30 6.24
N SER A 105 -8.75 4.54 7.17
CA SER A 105 -8.25 4.37 8.52
C SER A 105 -7.39 3.11 8.56
N VAL A 106 -6.20 3.21 9.17
CA VAL A 106 -5.28 2.08 9.27
C VAL A 106 -5.09 1.63 10.72
N LYS A 107 -5.77 2.28 11.66
CA LYS A 107 -5.74 1.94 13.08
C LYS A 107 -7.08 2.29 13.74
N GLY A 108 -7.30 1.75 14.94
CA GLY A 108 -8.48 2.05 15.74
C GLY A 108 -9.70 1.23 15.32
N PRO A 109 -10.88 1.56 15.90
CA PRO A 109 -12.09 0.76 15.67
C PRO A 109 -12.53 0.72 14.22
N ASP A 110 -12.22 1.78 13.46
CA ASP A 110 -12.64 1.90 12.06
C ASP A 110 -11.55 1.43 11.08
N ARG A 111 -10.55 0.71 11.58
CA ARG A 111 -9.46 0.22 10.71
C ARG A 111 -10.04 -0.53 9.52
N HIS A 112 -9.60 -0.15 8.31
CA HIS A 112 -10.10 -0.74 7.07
C HIS A 112 -9.82 -2.24 7.04
N SER A 113 -10.74 -3.01 6.44
CA SER A 113 -10.63 -4.47 6.34
C SER A 113 -9.32 -4.94 5.72
N LEU A 114 -8.78 -4.17 4.76
CA LEU A 114 -7.49 -4.52 4.15
C LEU A 114 -6.39 -4.52 5.21
N TYR A 115 -6.33 -3.48 6.04
CA TYR A 115 -5.33 -3.41 7.09
C TYR A 115 -5.58 -4.42 8.21
N ASP A 116 -6.84 -4.76 8.47
CA ASP A 116 -7.17 -5.88 9.37
C ASP A 116 -6.57 -7.18 8.84
N PHE A 117 -6.75 -7.43 7.55
CA PHE A 117 -6.22 -8.64 6.91
C PHE A 117 -4.69 -8.67 6.96
N LEU A 118 -4.05 -7.56 6.61
CA LEU A 118 -2.59 -7.51 6.51
C LEU A 118 -1.89 -7.55 7.87
N LEU A 119 -2.47 -6.94 8.88
CA LEU A 119 -1.83 -6.75 10.19
C LEU A 119 -2.29 -7.77 11.23
N GLY A 120 -3.48 -8.31 11.10
CA GLY A 120 -4.08 -9.15 12.13
C GLY A 120 -4.40 -8.36 13.39
N GLU A 121 -4.68 -9.06 14.48
CA GLU A 121 -5.10 -8.42 15.73
C GLU A 121 -3.94 -7.66 16.40
N LYS A 122 -2.73 -8.18 16.31
CA LYS A 122 -1.58 -7.64 17.05
C LYS A 122 -0.75 -6.67 16.25
N GLY A 123 -0.82 -6.74 14.93
CA GLY A 123 -0.04 -5.85 14.08
C GLY A 123 -0.64 -4.46 14.06
N LYS A 124 0.22 -3.45 13.90
CA LYS A 124 -0.24 -2.07 13.83
C LYS A 124 0.71 -1.20 13.03
N ILE A 125 0.17 -0.13 12.48
CA ILE A 125 0.92 0.92 11.81
C ILE A 125 1.22 2.00 12.85
N LYS A 126 2.46 2.43 12.91
CA LYS A 126 2.91 3.40 13.94
C LYS A 126 2.95 4.83 13.44
N TRP A 127 3.15 5.04 12.14
CA TRP A 127 3.24 6.39 11.59
C TRP A 127 3.05 6.36 10.06
N ASN A 128 3.05 7.54 9.45
CA ASN A 128 2.96 7.69 7.99
C ASN A 128 4.13 7.01 7.28
N PHE A 129 3.90 6.57 6.07
CA PHE A 129 4.89 5.92 5.20
C PHE A 129 5.46 4.63 5.78
N SER A 130 4.63 3.90 6.52
CA SER A 130 4.89 2.52 6.88
C SER A 130 4.62 1.63 5.66
N LYS A 131 5.40 0.59 5.49
CA LYS A 131 5.35 -0.25 4.30
C LYS A 131 5.07 -1.69 4.69
N ILE A 132 4.15 -2.33 3.96
CA ILE A 132 3.85 -3.75 4.10
C ILE A 132 4.12 -4.40 2.75
N LEU A 133 5.00 -5.39 2.72
CA LEU A 133 5.36 -6.09 1.49
C LEU A 133 4.57 -7.40 1.40
N VAL A 134 3.86 -7.57 0.29
CA VAL A 134 3.01 -8.73 0.02
C VAL A 134 3.61 -9.48 -1.18
N ASP A 135 3.76 -10.79 -1.05
CA ASP A 135 4.33 -11.61 -2.13
C ASP A 135 3.28 -11.92 -3.21
N ARG A 136 3.69 -12.69 -4.22
CA ARG A 136 2.83 -13.03 -5.35
C ARG A 136 1.62 -13.88 -4.96
N ASN A 137 1.66 -14.49 -3.79
CA ASN A 137 0.58 -15.35 -3.28
C ASN A 137 -0.34 -14.61 -2.31
N GLY A 138 -0.16 -13.29 -2.16
CA GLY A 138 -1.00 -12.50 -1.27
C GLY A 138 -0.65 -12.61 0.19
N ARG A 139 0.57 -13.01 0.52
CA ARG A 139 1.03 -13.16 1.90
C ARG A 139 1.96 -12.03 2.28
N VAL A 140 1.79 -11.52 3.49
CA VAL A 140 2.71 -10.52 4.03
C VAL A 140 4.04 -11.21 4.32
N VAL A 141 5.12 -10.70 3.71
CA VAL A 141 6.46 -11.28 3.88
C VAL A 141 7.40 -10.35 4.64
N ASP A 142 7.09 -9.05 4.71
CA ASP A 142 7.91 -8.11 5.45
C ASP A 142 7.13 -6.85 5.78
N GLN A 143 7.63 -6.08 6.74
CA GLN A 143 7.02 -4.82 7.16
C GLN A 143 8.12 -3.86 7.55
N PHE A 144 7.98 -2.60 7.13
CA PHE A 144 9.00 -1.56 7.37
C PHE A 144 8.32 -0.31 7.92
N GLY A 145 9.01 0.38 8.82
CA GLY A 145 8.52 1.63 9.37
C GLY A 145 8.83 2.84 8.49
N SER A 146 8.44 4.00 9.00
CA SER A 146 8.62 5.28 8.30
C SER A 146 10.09 5.58 8.00
N LEU A 147 10.99 5.19 8.89
CA LEU A 147 12.42 5.50 8.75
C LEU A 147 13.10 4.68 7.65
N THR A 148 12.49 3.59 7.20
CA THR A 148 13.05 2.80 6.10
C THR A 148 12.76 3.51 4.78
N SER A 149 13.76 4.16 4.24
CA SER A 149 13.65 4.87 2.96
C SER A 149 13.34 3.91 1.81
N PRO A 150 12.63 4.38 0.77
CA PRO A 150 12.43 3.56 -0.44
C PRO A 150 13.75 3.13 -1.11
N SER A 151 14.85 3.84 -0.87
CA SER A 151 16.16 3.45 -1.41
C SER A 151 16.93 2.52 -0.48
N SER A 152 16.36 2.15 0.66
CA SER A 152 17.02 1.27 1.62
C SER A 152 17.33 -0.08 1.00
N GLN A 153 18.57 -0.54 1.16
CA GLN A 153 18.98 -1.85 0.65
C GLN A 153 18.15 -2.98 1.27
N LYS A 154 17.79 -2.86 2.52
CA LYS A 154 16.96 -3.82 3.23
C LYS A 154 15.60 -4.00 2.54
N LEU A 155 14.96 -2.91 2.16
CA LEU A 155 13.68 -2.96 1.44
C LEU A 155 13.88 -3.52 0.03
N ILE A 156 14.89 -3.06 -0.69
CA ILE A 156 15.16 -3.52 -2.05
C ILE A 156 15.42 -5.02 -2.07
N LEU A 157 16.21 -5.54 -1.12
CA LEU A 157 16.48 -6.98 -1.04
C LEU A 157 15.19 -7.78 -0.78
N SER A 158 14.30 -7.28 0.07
CA SER A 158 13.01 -7.95 0.31
C SER A 158 12.16 -7.99 -0.96
N ILE A 159 12.13 -6.88 -1.70
CA ILE A 159 11.39 -6.82 -2.97
C ILE A 159 11.98 -7.83 -3.96
N GLU A 160 13.30 -7.84 -4.11
CA GLU A 160 13.96 -8.76 -5.05
C GLU A 160 13.68 -10.22 -4.71
N ARG A 161 13.71 -10.58 -3.42
CA ARG A 161 13.38 -11.93 -2.98
C ARG A 161 11.94 -12.30 -3.29
N ALA A 162 11.01 -11.39 -3.03
CA ALA A 162 9.60 -11.63 -3.30
C ALA A 162 9.33 -11.83 -4.79
N LEU A 163 10.06 -11.09 -5.64
CA LEU A 163 9.91 -11.19 -7.10
C LEU A 163 10.38 -12.53 -7.66
N GLU A 164 11.29 -13.20 -6.96
CA GLU A 164 11.86 -14.48 -7.40
C GLU A 164 10.97 -15.69 -7.06
N LEU A 165 9.99 -15.49 -6.22
CA LEU A 165 9.10 -16.59 -5.79
C LEU A 165 7.98 -16.91 -6.82
#